data_c190ffe0bce511629369d69edd16ded1
#
_entry.id   c190ffe0bce511629369d69edd16ded1
#
_cell.length_a   1.000
_cell.length_b   1.000
_cell.length_c   1.000
_cell.angle_alpha   90.00
_cell.angle_beta   90.00
_cell.angle_gamma   90.00
#
_symmetry.space_group_name_H-M   'P 1'
#
loop_
_entity.id
_entity.type
_entity.pdbx_description
1 polymer ?
#
loop_
_entity_poly.entity_id
_entity_poly.type
_entity_poly.pdbx_seq_one_letter_code
_entity_poly.pdbx_strand_id
1 'polypeptide(L)'
;MKLNLPFLAWLGVAWFGFLVLPWYAAYDGFWSFVWITDGYPTFDEYSPGFLQILMHQRWWLWPLVLVLLLPLSVIRLEKTDRRFANILIFSGAFGFVYTLLQGFAISLHGWNWEFLRNGFGELGQTQFGMGYGALLVCGGFLFIFTQGLAARGITNGDVFVSGSIGLSIVLVVTFVFFPVSKILINAVQDADSNFVLIPFIEKFTSPNIWGLGCFTNNLNCGVAWNSLIMAILVGATTTGLGLAFALIVTRTGMRAKRLIRTASLLPIITPPFVIGLAIILLFGRSGAVNTFLEWAFNIEPTRWIYGLTGIWFAQTMAFTPIAFLVLIGVVEGISPSMEEAAQTLRANTWE
;
A
#
# COMPACT_ATOMS: atom_id res chain seq x y z
N MET A 1 12.49 28.90 -29.08
CA MET A 1 13.01 27.92 -28.11
C MET A 1 11.97 27.80 -26.99
N LYS A 2 11.16 26.73 -26.98
CA LYS A 2 10.14 26.53 -25.92
C LYS A 2 10.81 25.84 -24.74
N LEU A 3 10.99 26.57 -23.66
CA LEU A 3 11.46 25.97 -22.39
C LEU A 3 10.52 24.83 -21.95
N ASN A 4 11.12 23.72 -21.53
CA ASN A 4 10.38 22.57 -20.99
C ASN A 4 9.88 22.87 -19.57
N LEU A 5 8.80 23.65 -19.43
CA LEU A 5 8.22 24.07 -18.16
C LEU A 5 8.04 22.92 -17.13
N PRO A 6 7.47 21.74 -17.49
CA PRO A 6 7.29 20.67 -16.49
C PRO A 6 8.58 20.14 -15.90
N PHE A 7 9.62 20.00 -16.73
CA PHE A 7 10.93 19.54 -16.29
C PHE A 7 11.58 20.55 -15.34
N LEU A 8 11.56 21.84 -15.71
CA LEU A 8 12.13 22.90 -14.88
C LEU A 8 11.39 23.05 -13.55
N ALA A 9 10.08 22.83 -13.53
CA ALA A 9 9.30 22.86 -12.30
C ALA A 9 9.76 21.79 -11.31
N TRP A 10 9.88 20.55 -11.74
CA TRP A 10 10.34 19.46 -10.86
C TRP A 10 11.81 19.59 -10.44
N LEU A 11 12.64 20.07 -11.33
CA LEU A 11 14.02 20.41 -10.99
C LEU A 11 14.08 21.55 -9.96
N GLY A 12 13.22 22.57 -10.11
CA GLY A 12 13.08 23.66 -9.15
C GLY A 12 12.58 23.18 -7.79
N VAL A 13 11.61 22.26 -7.76
CA VAL A 13 11.13 21.62 -6.51
C VAL A 13 12.25 20.85 -5.82
N ALA A 14 13.06 20.08 -6.57
CA ALA A 14 14.19 19.36 -6.01
C ALA A 14 15.27 20.32 -5.46
N TRP A 15 15.63 21.37 -6.19
CA TRP A 15 16.55 22.39 -5.69
C TRP A 15 16.01 23.13 -4.47
N PHE A 16 14.73 23.49 -4.45
CA PHE A 16 14.10 24.11 -3.30
C PHE A 16 14.16 23.20 -2.06
N GLY A 17 13.82 21.92 -2.22
CA GLY A 17 13.96 20.94 -1.14
C GLY A 17 15.38 20.83 -0.62
N PHE A 18 16.37 20.82 -1.51
CA PHE A 18 17.78 20.66 -1.13
C PHE A 18 18.39 21.90 -0.47
N LEU A 19 18.01 23.10 -0.92
CA LEU A 19 18.60 24.37 -0.47
C LEU A 19 17.86 25.00 0.71
N VAL A 20 16.55 24.76 0.85
CA VAL A 20 15.70 25.54 1.77
C VAL A 20 15.11 24.67 2.88
N LEU A 21 14.72 23.44 2.63
CA LEU A 21 14.02 22.64 3.63
C LEU A 21 14.96 21.73 4.43
N PRO A 22 14.64 21.43 5.70
CA PRO A 22 15.41 20.50 6.52
C PRO A 22 15.60 19.17 5.81
N TRP A 23 16.85 18.72 5.75
CA TRP A 23 17.21 17.47 5.05
C TRP A 23 16.78 16.25 5.85
N TYR A 24 16.97 16.29 7.17
CA TYR A 24 16.55 15.23 8.08
C TYR A 24 15.26 15.62 8.80
N ALA A 25 14.54 14.62 9.29
CA ALA A 25 13.35 14.85 10.10
C ALA A 25 13.77 15.36 11.47
N ALA A 26 13.00 16.32 12.01
CA ALA A 26 13.20 16.83 13.34
C ALA A 26 12.85 15.79 14.43
N TYR A 27 13.44 15.92 15.60
CA TYR A 27 13.17 15.07 16.76
C TYR A 27 11.68 14.98 17.10
N ASP A 28 10.96 16.08 16.96
CA ASP A 28 9.54 16.20 17.28
C ASP A 28 8.60 15.54 16.24
N GLY A 29 9.16 14.91 15.22
CA GLY A 29 8.42 14.21 14.18
C GLY A 29 8.15 15.01 12.91
N PHE A 30 7.70 14.30 11.88
CA PHE A 30 7.53 14.86 10.53
C PHE A 30 6.52 16.03 10.45
N TRP A 31 5.48 16.04 11.27
CA TRP A 31 4.45 17.07 11.27
C TRP A 31 4.73 18.24 12.23
N SER A 32 5.87 18.21 12.92
CA SER A 32 6.29 19.34 13.74
C SER A 32 6.89 20.43 12.87
N PHE A 33 6.49 21.68 13.12
CA PHE A 33 7.05 22.86 12.46
C PHE A 33 7.98 23.64 13.39
N VAL A 34 8.41 23.04 14.50
CA VAL A 34 9.32 23.65 15.48
C VAL A 34 10.64 24.08 14.84
N TRP A 35 11.08 23.37 13.79
CA TRP A 35 12.28 23.73 13.03
C TRP A 35 12.27 25.17 12.49
N ILE A 36 11.10 25.80 12.29
CA ILE A 36 11.00 27.19 11.81
C ILE A 36 11.45 28.18 12.86
N THR A 37 11.25 27.86 14.14
CA THR A 37 11.52 28.76 15.27
C THR A 37 12.78 28.38 16.04
N ASP A 38 13.25 27.13 15.93
CA ASP A 38 14.28 26.55 16.77
C ASP A 38 15.57 26.22 16.00
N GLY A 39 16.38 27.24 15.73
CA GLY A 39 17.74 27.11 15.23
C GLY A 39 17.91 26.88 13.72
N TYR A 40 16.83 26.93 12.92
CA TYR A 40 16.95 26.92 11.46
C TYR A 40 17.67 28.20 10.96
N PRO A 41 18.56 28.12 9.96
CA PRO A 41 18.95 26.94 9.17
C PRO A 41 20.26 26.26 9.65
N THR A 42 20.85 26.70 10.74
CA THR A 42 22.24 26.35 11.13
C THR A 42 22.34 25.14 12.06
N PHE A 43 21.27 24.80 12.75
CA PHE A 43 21.27 23.66 13.66
C PHE A 43 21.32 22.34 12.89
N ASP A 44 22.14 21.38 13.34
CA ASP A 44 22.43 20.14 12.63
C ASP A 44 21.15 19.37 12.23
N GLU A 45 20.18 19.31 13.12
CA GLU A 45 18.91 18.58 12.88
C GLU A 45 18.05 19.26 11.82
N TYR A 46 18.09 20.59 11.71
CA TYR A 46 17.19 21.39 10.88
C TYR A 46 17.83 21.97 9.62
N SER A 47 19.12 21.73 9.43
CA SER A 47 19.84 22.27 8.28
C SER A 47 19.38 21.68 6.96
N PRO A 48 19.22 22.50 5.90
CA PRO A 48 19.02 22.03 4.53
C PRO A 48 20.20 21.19 4.02
N GLY A 49 19.95 20.33 3.02
CA GLY A 49 20.95 19.41 2.48
C GLY A 49 22.25 20.08 2.07
N PHE A 50 22.20 21.28 1.52
CA PHE A 50 23.39 22.05 1.14
C PHE A 50 24.23 22.47 2.38
N LEU A 51 23.59 22.96 3.44
CA LEU A 51 24.28 23.31 4.68
C LEU A 51 24.79 22.09 5.44
N GLN A 52 24.08 20.95 5.31
CA GLN A 52 24.55 19.67 5.85
C GLN A 52 25.95 19.30 5.29
N ILE A 53 26.20 19.58 4.01
CA ILE A 53 27.52 19.34 3.40
C ILE A 53 28.55 20.32 3.93
N LEU A 54 28.24 21.62 3.98
CA LEU A 54 29.21 22.67 4.25
C LEU A 54 29.56 22.82 5.74
N MET A 55 28.54 22.75 6.61
CA MET A 55 28.70 23.03 8.04
C MET A 55 28.88 21.75 8.87
N HIS A 56 28.16 20.68 8.48
CA HIS A 56 28.12 19.43 9.27
C HIS A 56 28.92 18.30 8.64
N GLN A 57 29.73 18.59 7.60
CA GLN A 57 30.67 17.65 6.97
C GLN A 57 30.01 16.35 6.46
N ARG A 58 28.76 16.42 6.03
CA ARG A 58 28.02 15.25 5.53
C ARG A 58 28.32 15.01 4.06
N TRP A 59 29.54 14.58 3.77
CA TRP A 59 30.12 14.41 2.42
C TRP A 59 29.34 13.45 1.53
N TRP A 60 28.61 12.52 2.09
CA TRP A 60 27.75 11.60 1.33
C TRP A 60 26.59 12.28 0.62
N LEU A 61 26.31 13.55 0.85
CA LEU A 61 25.30 14.30 0.10
C LEU A 61 25.84 14.90 -1.22
N TRP A 62 27.18 14.94 -1.43
CA TRP A 62 27.78 15.46 -2.67
C TRP A 62 27.25 14.80 -3.95
N PRO A 63 27.06 13.47 -4.04
CA PRO A 63 26.52 12.85 -5.24
C PRO A 63 25.17 13.43 -5.66
N LEU A 64 24.32 13.85 -4.71
CA LEU A 64 23.04 14.49 -5.02
C LEU A 64 23.22 15.85 -5.68
N VAL A 65 24.20 16.64 -5.26
CA VAL A 65 24.51 17.94 -5.89
C VAL A 65 24.91 17.73 -7.35
N LEU A 66 25.79 16.77 -7.62
CA LEU A 66 26.22 16.45 -8.98
C LEU A 66 25.05 16.02 -9.85
N VAL A 67 24.19 15.17 -9.32
CA VAL A 67 23.03 14.64 -10.06
C VAL A 67 21.93 15.70 -10.23
N LEU A 68 21.79 16.66 -9.31
CA LEU A 68 20.91 17.83 -9.49
C LEU A 68 21.41 18.80 -10.55
N LEU A 69 22.73 18.87 -10.79
CA LEU A 69 23.32 19.71 -11.83
C LEU A 69 23.20 19.08 -13.23
N LEU A 70 23.22 17.76 -13.35
CA LEU A 70 23.18 17.06 -14.64
C LEU A 70 22.01 17.48 -15.54
N PRO A 71 20.77 17.56 -15.07
CA PRO A 71 19.64 17.98 -15.90
C PRO A 71 19.77 19.40 -16.45
N LEU A 72 20.53 20.28 -15.78
CA LEU A 72 20.77 21.64 -16.28
C LEU A 72 21.52 21.65 -17.63
N SER A 73 22.36 20.65 -17.89
CA SER A 73 23.13 20.52 -19.14
C SER A 73 22.22 20.33 -20.37
N VAL A 74 21.00 19.83 -20.17
CA VAL A 74 20.07 19.51 -21.27
C VAL A 74 18.90 20.49 -21.41
N ILE A 75 18.89 21.59 -20.67
CA ILE A 75 17.80 22.60 -20.73
C ILE A 75 17.57 23.11 -22.15
N ARG A 76 18.65 23.22 -22.95
CA ARG A 76 18.60 23.77 -24.31
C ARG A 76 18.34 22.71 -25.39
N LEU A 77 18.32 21.43 -25.04
CA LEU A 77 18.07 20.35 -25.99
C LEU A 77 16.57 20.17 -26.26
N GLU A 78 16.25 19.71 -27.45
CA GLU A 78 14.87 19.36 -27.80
C GLU A 78 14.44 18.07 -27.09
N LYS A 79 13.15 17.94 -26.81
CA LYS A 79 12.56 16.74 -26.15
C LYS A 79 12.79 15.46 -26.96
N THR A 80 12.95 15.58 -28.28
CA THR A 80 13.17 14.47 -29.20
C THR A 80 14.61 13.95 -29.19
N ASP A 81 15.55 14.71 -28.62
CA ASP A 81 16.94 14.29 -28.52
C ASP A 81 17.09 13.13 -27.50
N ARG A 82 17.70 12.04 -27.95
CA ARG A 82 18.01 10.89 -27.08
C ARG A 82 18.87 11.24 -25.87
N ARG A 83 19.74 12.25 -25.99
CA ARG A 83 20.59 12.74 -24.89
C ARG A 83 19.75 13.35 -23.79
N PHE A 84 18.74 14.13 -24.17
CA PHE A 84 17.78 14.70 -23.20
C PHE A 84 17.11 13.60 -22.37
N ALA A 85 16.50 12.61 -23.03
CA ALA A 85 15.84 11.50 -22.34
C ALA A 85 16.80 10.70 -21.45
N ASN A 86 18.01 10.40 -21.95
CA ASN A 86 18.98 9.59 -21.20
C ASN A 86 19.48 10.28 -19.94
N ILE A 87 19.76 11.58 -20.01
CA ILE A 87 20.23 12.34 -18.84
C ILE A 87 19.13 12.45 -17.81
N LEU A 88 17.86 12.68 -18.21
CA LEU A 88 16.74 12.70 -17.27
C LEU A 88 16.51 11.34 -16.62
N ILE A 89 16.58 10.25 -17.39
CA ILE A 89 16.43 8.89 -16.86
C ILE A 89 17.54 8.59 -15.86
N PHE A 90 18.80 8.85 -16.24
CA PHE A 90 19.93 8.58 -15.37
C PHE A 90 19.90 9.41 -14.10
N SER A 91 19.77 10.74 -14.23
CA SER A 91 19.77 11.64 -13.09
C SER A 91 18.57 11.39 -12.18
N GLY A 92 17.38 11.20 -12.74
CA GLY A 92 16.18 10.90 -11.99
C GLY A 92 16.26 9.56 -11.28
N ALA A 93 16.65 8.48 -11.97
CA ALA A 93 16.78 7.15 -11.37
C ALA A 93 17.86 7.12 -10.29
N PHE A 94 19.07 7.61 -10.60
CA PHE A 94 20.17 7.61 -9.65
C PHE A 94 19.84 8.48 -8.43
N GLY A 95 19.34 9.70 -8.64
CA GLY A 95 19.00 10.60 -7.55
C GLY A 95 17.90 10.04 -6.66
N PHE A 96 16.86 9.45 -7.24
CA PHE A 96 15.76 8.80 -6.52
C PHE A 96 16.27 7.62 -5.68
N VAL A 97 16.97 6.68 -6.31
CA VAL A 97 17.49 5.48 -5.62
C VAL A 97 18.51 5.87 -4.55
N TYR A 98 19.41 6.79 -4.85
CA TYR A 98 20.41 7.24 -3.89
C TYR A 98 19.77 7.91 -2.65
N THR A 99 18.76 8.76 -2.86
CA THR A 99 18.03 9.40 -1.75
C THR A 99 17.33 8.35 -0.90
N LEU A 100 16.67 7.35 -1.51
CA LEU A 100 16.04 6.26 -0.77
C LEU A 100 17.07 5.40 0.00
N LEU A 101 18.17 5.01 -0.66
CA LEU A 101 19.22 4.21 -0.01
C LEU A 101 19.83 4.92 1.19
N GLN A 102 19.96 6.24 1.16
CA GLN A 102 20.41 7.01 2.30
C GLN A 102 19.46 6.87 3.51
N GLY A 103 18.13 6.88 3.28
CA GLY A 103 17.14 6.65 4.33
C GLY A 103 17.24 5.26 4.97
N PHE A 104 17.74 4.25 4.24
CA PHE A 104 17.99 2.91 4.77
C PHE A 104 19.39 2.74 5.37
N ALA A 105 20.36 3.49 4.88
CA ALA A 105 21.75 3.41 5.34
C ALA A 105 21.95 4.05 6.73
N ILE A 106 21.12 5.03 7.07
CA ILE A 106 21.19 5.78 8.33
C ILE A 106 19.98 5.43 9.19
N SER A 107 20.24 5.01 10.43
CA SER A 107 19.22 4.73 11.46
C SER A 107 19.37 5.64 12.66
N LEU A 108 18.47 5.53 13.63
CA LEU A 108 18.53 6.26 14.91
C LEU A 108 19.85 6.03 15.67
N HIS A 109 20.51 4.90 15.45
CA HIS A 109 21.77 4.52 16.11
C HIS A 109 23.01 4.78 15.23
N GLY A 110 22.89 5.53 14.12
CA GLY A 110 23.96 5.79 13.18
C GLY A 110 23.88 4.90 11.92
N TRP A 111 25.05 4.57 11.35
CA TRP A 111 25.12 3.76 10.14
C TRP A 111 24.67 2.32 10.36
N ASN A 112 23.76 1.84 9.55
CA ASN A 112 23.30 0.44 9.56
C ASN A 112 24.38 -0.54 9.04
N TRP A 113 25.37 -0.05 8.28
CA TRP A 113 26.43 -0.88 7.71
C TRP A 113 27.79 -0.42 8.20
N GLU A 114 28.57 -1.35 8.73
CA GLU A 114 29.88 -1.08 9.34
C GLU A 114 30.89 -0.48 8.33
N PHE A 115 30.84 -0.87 7.06
CA PHE A 115 31.70 -0.30 6.02
C PHE A 115 31.46 1.21 5.79
N LEU A 116 30.22 1.70 5.99
CA LEU A 116 29.91 3.13 5.90
C LEU A 116 30.44 3.89 7.12
N ARG A 117 30.37 3.29 8.31
CA ARG A 117 30.97 3.84 9.52
C ARG A 117 32.48 4.03 9.35
N ASN A 118 33.14 3.01 8.81
CA ASN A 118 34.59 3.04 8.57
C ASN A 118 34.99 4.08 7.49
N GLY A 119 34.12 4.33 6.49
CA GLY A 119 34.39 5.26 5.41
C GLY A 119 34.03 6.72 5.72
N PHE A 120 32.93 6.95 6.43
CA PHE A 120 32.39 8.29 6.68
C PHE A 120 32.48 8.77 8.14
N GLY A 121 33.01 7.92 9.04
CA GLY A 121 33.08 8.22 10.47
C GLY A 121 31.78 7.96 11.21
N GLU A 122 31.78 8.23 12.52
CA GLU A 122 30.61 8.08 13.36
C GLU A 122 29.62 9.24 13.13
N LEU A 123 28.34 8.91 13.01
CA LEU A 123 27.26 9.88 13.06
C LEU A 123 27.03 10.27 14.54
N GLY A 124 26.64 11.53 14.77
CA GLY A 124 26.27 11.99 16.12
C GLY A 124 25.23 11.09 16.81
N GLN A 125 25.04 11.30 18.11
CA GLN A 125 24.29 10.39 18.99
C GLN A 125 22.85 10.11 18.57
N THR A 126 22.23 10.99 17.78
CA THR A 126 20.86 10.81 17.28
C THR A 126 20.81 11.25 15.83
N GLN A 127 20.39 10.34 14.95
CA GLN A 127 20.16 10.65 13.56
C GLN A 127 18.69 10.39 13.22
N PHE A 128 18.03 11.42 12.75
CA PHE A 128 16.63 11.34 12.38
C PHE A 128 16.48 10.88 10.93
N GLY A 129 15.28 10.36 10.62
CA GLY A 129 14.93 9.95 9.27
C GLY A 129 14.93 11.09 8.25
N MET A 130 14.49 10.80 7.05
CA MET A 130 14.42 11.76 5.95
C MET A 130 13.38 12.85 6.23
N GLY A 131 13.76 14.12 6.10
CA GLY A 131 12.91 15.27 6.29
C GLY A 131 12.22 15.78 5.04
N TYR A 132 11.64 16.97 5.12
CA TYR A 132 10.91 17.61 4.00
C TYR A 132 11.80 17.85 2.78
N GLY A 133 13.06 18.27 3.01
CA GLY A 133 14.02 18.50 1.93
C GLY A 133 14.28 17.23 1.14
N ALA A 134 14.55 16.13 1.82
CA ALA A 134 14.77 14.85 1.19
C ALA A 134 13.52 14.31 0.48
N LEU A 135 12.33 14.53 1.04
CA LEU A 135 11.06 14.15 0.40
C LEU A 135 10.86 14.88 -0.93
N LEU A 136 11.07 16.22 -0.96
CA LEU A 136 10.92 16.99 -2.20
C LEU A 136 11.99 16.64 -3.25
N VAL A 137 13.22 16.38 -2.82
CA VAL A 137 14.30 15.94 -3.70
C VAL A 137 13.96 14.57 -4.30
N CYS A 138 13.50 13.63 -3.48
CA CYS A 138 13.08 12.31 -3.92
C CYS A 138 11.92 12.39 -4.94
N GLY A 139 10.89 13.17 -4.61
CA GLY A 139 9.76 13.42 -5.52
C GLY A 139 10.18 14.09 -6.83
N GLY A 140 11.04 15.11 -6.74
CA GLY A 140 11.61 15.79 -7.91
C GLY A 140 12.35 14.83 -8.84
N PHE A 141 13.22 13.98 -8.29
CA PHE A 141 13.93 12.96 -9.09
C PHE A 141 12.99 11.91 -9.68
N LEU A 142 11.96 11.48 -8.96
CA LEU A 142 10.94 10.56 -9.49
C LEU A 142 10.27 11.15 -10.74
N PHE A 143 9.83 12.41 -10.66
CA PHE A 143 9.16 13.04 -11.79
C PHE A 143 10.13 13.43 -12.92
N ILE A 144 11.40 13.72 -12.64
CA ILE A 144 12.44 13.88 -13.68
C ILE A 144 12.67 12.54 -14.39
N PHE A 145 12.75 11.43 -13.67
CA PHE A 145 12.87 10.08 -14.21
C PHE A 145 11.71 9.73 -15.14
N THR A 146 10.47 9.90 -14.68
CA THR A 146 9.27 9.59 -15.48
C THR A 146 9.13 10.47 -16.71
N GLN A 147 9.58 11.73 -16.65
CA GLN A 147 9.65 12.60 -17.83
C GLN A 147 10.69 12.13 -18.84
N GLY A 148 11.83 11.61 -18.38
CA GLY A 148 12.82 10.97 -19.24
C GLY A 148 12.25 9.75 -19.96
N LEU A 149 11.42 8.94 -19.26
CA LEU A 149 10.72 7.79 -19.84
C LEU A 149 9.68 8.22 -20.86
N ALA A 150 8.88 9.26 -20.57
CA ALA A 150 7.93 9.84 -21.51
C ALA A 150 8.63 10.37 -22.77
N ALA A 151 9.78 11.05 -22.62
CA ALA A 151 10.58 11.54 -23.76
C ALA A 151 11.13 10.39 -24.65
N ARG A 152 11.25 9.17 -24.10
CA ARG A 152 11.57 7.95 -24.87
C ARG A 152 10.37 7.32 -25.57
N GLY A 153 9.17 7.88 -25.42
CA GLY A 153 7.94 7.39 -26.05
C GLY A 153 7.14 6.42 -25.20
N ILE A 154 7.56 6.14 -23.96
CA ILE A 154 6.72 5.40 -23.01
C ILE A 154 5.45 6.23 -22.76
N THR A 155 4.31 5.59 -22.66
CA THR A 155 2.98 6.25 -22.54
C THR A 155 2.66 7.24 -23.67
N ASN A 156 3.10 6.93 -24.91
CA ASN A 156 2.95 7.80 -26.09
C ASN A 156 3.50 9.23 -25.88
N GLY A 157 4.50 9.39 -25.01
CA GLY A 157 5.11 10.68 -24.70
C GLY A 157 4.33 11.57 -23.73
N ASP A 158 3.26 11.05 -23.12
CA ASP A 158 2.46 11.80 -22.15
C ASP A 158 3.20 11.81 -20.79
N VAL A 159 3.64 13.02 -20.40
CA VAL A 159 4.39 13.26 -19.16
C VAL A 159 3.51 13.07 -17.92
N PHE A 160 2.22 13.49 -17.99
CA PHE A 160 1.32 13.36 -16.86
C PHE A 160 0.99 11.89 -16.57
N VAL A 161 0.66 11.13 -17.61
CA VAL A 161 0.37 9.69 -17.46
C VAL A 161 1.60 8.94 -16.96
N SER A 162 2.78 9.21 -17.52
CA SER A 162 4.03 8.60 -17.06
C SER A 162 4.34 8.92 -15.59
N GLY A 163 4.15 10.18 -15.20
CA GLY A 163 4.32 10.64 -13.81
C GLY A 163 3.35 9.98 -12.84
N SER A 164 2.07 9.89 -13.21
CA SER A 164 1.02 9.27 -12.40
C SER A 164 1.27 7.77 -12.20
N ILE A 165 1.68 7.06 -13.26
CA ILE A 165 2.05 5.64 -13.17
C ILE A 165 3.28 5.47 -12.26
N GLY A 166 4.34 6.28 -12.46
CA GLY A 166 5.53 6.22 -11.63
C GLY A 166 5.24 6.46 -10.15
N LEU A 167 4.44 7.48 -9.83
CA LEU A 167 4.01 7.77 -8.47
C LEU A 167 3.21 6.59 -7.88
N SER A 168 2.24 6.04 -8.63
CA SER A 168 1.43 4.91 -8.18
C SER A 168 2.29 3.67 -7.88
N ILE A 169 3.27 3.38 -8.75
CA ILE A 169 4.22 2.26 -8.52
C ILE A 169 5.01 2.49 -7.23
N VAL A 170 5.56 3.70 -7.02
CA VAL A 170 6.33 4.01 -5.82
C VAL A 170 5.49 3.90 -4.56
N LEU A 171 4.25 4.40 -4.58
CA LEU A 171 3.33 4.28 -3.44
C LEU A 171 3.01 2.81 -3.14
N VAL A 172 2.71 2.00 -4.15
CA VAL A 172 2.45 0.56 -3.95
C VAL A 172 3.69 -0.16 -3.42
N VAL A 173 4.87 0.12 -3.97
CA VAL A 173 6.13 -0.47 -3.48
C VAL A 173 6.39 -0.08 -2.02
N THR A 174 6.21 1.19 -1.68
CA THR A 174 6.52 1.71 -0.33
C THR A 174 5.50 1.24 0.71
N PHE A 175 4.19 1.28 0.40
CA PHE A 175 3.15 1.01 1.40
C PHE A 175 2.64 -0.43 1.41
N VAL A 176 2.88 -1.21 0.35
CA VAL A 176 2.45 -2.60 0.28
C VAL A 176 3.65 -3.55 0.29
N PHE A 177 4.53 -3.45 -0.71
CA PHE A 177 5.62 -4.42 -0.84
C PHE A 177 6.68 -4.30 0.26
N PHE A 178 7.05 -3.08 0.66
CA PHE A 178 8.07 -2.90 1.70
C PHE A 178 7.65 -3.46 3.07
N PRO A 179 6.45 -3.18 3.63
CA PRO A 179 6.01 -3.79 4.89
C PRO A 179 5.90 -5.31 4.79
N VAL A 180 5.35 -5.84 3.69
CA VAL A 180 5.26 -7.30 3.48
C VAL A 180 6.64 -7.94 3.43
N SER A 181 7.59 -7.34 2.69
CA SER A 181 8.97 -7.83 2.63
C SER A 181 9.64 -7.82 4.00
N LYS A 182 9.42 -6.77 4.79
CA LYS A 182 9.94 -6.69 6.18
C LYS A 182 9.38 -7.80 7.07
N ILE A 183 8.09 -8.09 6.97
CA ILE A 183 7.48 -9.21 7.72
C ILE A 183 8.12 -10.54 7.31
N LEU A 184 8.31 -10.77 6.00
CA LEU A 184 8.93 -12.00 5.51
C LEU A 184 10.40 -12.14 5.93
N ILE A 185 11.17 -11.05 5.88
CA ILE A 185 12.56 -11.03 6.33
C ILE A 185 12.65 -11.29 7.83
N ASN A 186 11.82 -10.61 8.64
CA ASN A 186 11.80 -10.79 10.08
C ASN A 186 11.36 -12.21 10.49
N ALA A 187 10.60 -12.92 9.65
CA ALA A 187 10.23 -14.31 9.92
C ALA A 187 11.44 -15.27 9.93
N VAL A 188 12.51 -14.94 9.21
CA VAL A 188 13.75 -15.73 9.12
C VAL A 188 14.93 -15.11 9.89
N GLN A 189 14.68 -14.06 10.69
CA GLN A 189 15.66 -13.41 11.55
C GLN A 189 15.40 -13.74 13.03
N ASP A 190 16.48 -13.81 13.82
CA ASP A 190 16.40 -13.85 15.29
C ASP A 190 16.35 -12.42 15.89
N ALA A 191 16.39 -12.35 17.23
CA ALA A 191 16.37 -11.07 17.96
C ALA A 191 17.59 -10.17 17.65
N ASP A 192 18.70 -10.77 17.22
CA ASP A 192 19.96 -10.09 16.89
C ASP A 192 20.06 -9.77 15.39
N SER A 193 18.97 -9.92 14.65
CA SER A 193 18.88 -9.66 13.18
C SER A 193 19.74 -10.59 12.32
N ASN A 194 20.23 -11.73 12.87
CA ASN A 194 20.93 -12.74 12.09
C ASN A 194 19.94 -13.62 11.34
N PHE A 195 20.31 -14.04 10.13
CA PHE A 195 19.49 -14.98 9.36
C PHE A 195 19.63 -16.39 9.93
N VAL A 196 18.55 -16.90 10.52
CA VAL A 196 18.51 -18.23 11.16
C VAL A 196 17.33 -19.00 10.60
N LEU A 197 17.63 -20.05 9.83
CA LEU A 197 16.61 -20.86 9.17
C LEU A 197 15.98 -21.90 10.10
N ILE A 198 16.73 -22.42 11.06
CA ILE A 198 16.27 -23.50 11.97
C ILE A 198 15.06 -23.05 12.82
N PRO A 199 15.09 -21.91 13.55
CA PRO A 199 13.94 -21.43 14.29
C PRO A 199 12.72 -21.09 13.42
N PHE A 200 12.95 -20.69 12.17
CA PHE A 200 11.86 -20.51 11.21
C PHE A 200 11.16 -21.83 10.89
N ILE A 201 11.93 -22.88 10.58
CA ILE A 201 11.38 -24.21 10.27
C ILE A 201 10.63 -24.76 11.48
N GLU A 202 11.20 -24.67 12.69
CA GLU A 202 10.56 -25.12 13.93
C GLU A 202 9.22 -24.41 14.18
N LYS A 203 9.17 -23.08 14.02
CA LYS A 203 7.93 -22.31 14.14
C LYS A 203 6.94 -22.66 13.02
N PHE A 204 7.43 -22.77 11.78
CA PHE A 204 6.57 -23.06 10.63
C PHE A 204 5.96 -24.47 10.71
N THR A 205 6.69 -25.46 11.23
CA THR A 205 6.19 -26.84 11.41
C THR A 205 5.45 -27.04 12.74
N SER A 206 5.34 -26.01 13.56
CA SER A 206 4.74 -26.13 14.90
C SER A 206 3.26 -26.53 14.83
N PRO A 207 2.78 -27.28 15.87
CA PRO A 207 1.36 -27.61 15.98
C PRO A 207 0.41 -26.41 16.03
N ASN A 208 0.89 -25.24 16.43
CA ASN A 208 0.11 -24.01 16.42
C ASN A 208 -0.27 -23.58 15.00
N ILE A 209 0.52 -23.93 13.99
CA ILE A 209 0.24 -23.64 12.59
C ILE A 209 -0.56 -24.77 11.93
N TRP A 210 -0.12 -26.01 12.08
CA TRP A 210 -0.66 -27.17 11.35
C TRP A 210 -1.42 -28.16 12.21
N GLY A 211 -1.52 -27.95 13.52
CA GLY A 211 -2.17 -28.90 14.43
C GLY A 211 -3.66 -29.07 14.12
N LEU A 212 -4.13 -30.31 14.17
CA LEU A 212 -5.53 -30.71 14.02
C LEU A 212 -6.20 -30.98 15.38
N GLY A 213 -5.77 -30.31 16.43
CA GLY A 213 -6.29 -30.51 17.81
C GLY A 213 -7.78 -30.32 17.96
N CYS A 214 -8.41 -29.54 17.07
CA CYS A 214 -9.86 -29.36 17.06
C CYS A 214 -10.65 -30.63 16.70
N PHE A 215 -10.03 -31.63 16.09
CA PHE A 215 -10.69 -32.92 15.79
C PHE A 215 -10.49 -33.96 16.91
N THR A 216 -9.52 -33.77 17.79
CA THR A 216 -9.15 -34.78 18.79
C THR A 216 -9.47 -34.38 20.22
N ASN A 217 -9.27 -33.12 20.64
CA ASN A 217 -9.28 -32.74 22.07
C ASN A 217 -9.96 -31.40 22.38
N ASN A 218 -10.92 -30.92 21.61
CA ASN A 218 -11.56 -29.61 21.80
C ASN A 218 -10.58 -28.40 21.83
N LEU A 219 -9.34 -28.60 21.40
CA LEU A 219 -8.37 -27.53 21.20
C LEU A 219 -8.65 -26.81 19.87
N ASN A 220 -8.20 -25.58 19.77
CA ASN A 220 -8.32 -24.84 18.51
C ASN A 220 -7.50 -25.51 17.40
N CYS A 221 -8.01 -25.49 16.17
CA CYS A 221 -7.22 -25.86 15.00
C CYS A 221 -6.04 -24.91 14.82
N GLY A 222 -4.97 -25.40 14.21
CA GLY A 222 -3.85 -24.56 13.80
C GLY A 222 -4.27 -23.42 12.86
N VAL A 223 -3.51 -22.34 12.87
CA VAL A 223 -3.83 -21.12 12.11
C VAL A 223 -4.02 -21.39 10.61
N ALA A 224 -3.24 -22.31 10.02
CA ALA A 224 -3.35 -22.67 8.62
C ALA A 224 -4.72 -23.29 8.28
N TRP A 225 -5.21 -24.19 9.13
CA TRP A 225 -6.52 -24.82 8.95
C TRP A 225 -7.67 -23.84 9.16
N ASN A 226 -7.58 -22.99 10.18
CA ASN A 226 -8.56 -21.94 10.39
C ASN A 226 -8.64 -21.00 9.18
N SER A 227 -7.50 -20.61 8.62
CA SER A 227 -7.43 -19.76 7.42
C SER A 227 -8.02 -20.45 6.18
N LEU A 228 -7.73 -21.75 5.99
CA LEU A 228 -8.26 -22.53 4.87
C LEU A 228 -9.78 -22.69 4.95
N ILE A 229 -10.29 -23.07 6.13
CA ILE A 229 -11.73 -23.20 6.38
C ILE A 229 -12.44 -21.87 6.14
N MET A 230 -11.86 -20.79 6.66
CA MET A 230 -12.40 -19.44 6.46
C MET A 230 -12.40 -19.05 4.98
N ALA A 231 -11.34 -19.31 4.24
CA ALA A 231 -11.27 -19.01 2.82
C ALA A 231 -12.35 -19.74 2.02
N ILE A 232 -12.57 -21.04 2.32
CA ILE A 232 -13.61 -21.85 1.66
C ILE A 232 -15.00 -21.33 2.03
N LEU A 233 -15.27 -21.11 3.32
CA LEU A 233 -16.59 -20.63 3.78
C LEU A 233 -16.92 -19.24 3.21
N VAL A 234 -15.98 -18.29 3.30
CA VAL A 234 -16.18 -16.95 2.76
C VAL A 234 -16.30 -17.00 1.24
N GLY A 235 -15.45 -17.75 0.54
CA GLY A 235 -15.53 -17.92 -0.92
C GLY A 235 -16.86 -18.50 -1.39
N ALA A 236 -17.34 -19.55 -0.74
CA ALA A 236 -18.62 -20.18 -1.07
C ALA A 236 -19.82 -19.23 -0.78
N THR A 237 -19.83 -18.60 0.40
CA THR A 237 -20.95 -17.71 0.79
C THR A 237 -20.99 -16.44 -0.03
N THR A 238 -19.84 -15.80 -0.30
CA THR A 238 -19.80 -14.57 -1.11
C THR A 238 -20.15 -14.84 -2.57
N THR A 239 -19.66 -15.94 -3.13
CA THR A 239 -20.01 -16.34 -4.52
C THR A 239 -21.49 -16.70 -4.61
N GLY A 240 -22.01 -17.47 -3.67
CA GLY A 240 -23.43 -17.84 -3.63
C GLY A 240 -24.36 -16.63 -3.51
N LEU A 241 -24.07 -15.71 -2.58
CA LEU A 241 -24.83 -14.48 -2.42
C LEU A 241 -24.69 -13.53 -3.61
N GLY A 242 -23.46 -13.38 -4.15
CA GLY A 242 -23.20 -12.57 -5.33
C GLY A 242 -23.97 -13.08 -6.55
N LEU A 243 -23.99 -14.40 -6.76
CA LEU A 243 -24.76 -15.03 -7.83
C LEU A 243 -26.28 -14.84 -7.61
N ALA A 244 -26.76 -15.05 -6.40
CA ALA A 244 -28.17 -14.82 -6.07
C ALA A 244 -28.62 -13.39 -6.39
N PHE A 245 -27.84 -12.39 -5.96
CA PHE A 245 -28.12 -10.99 -6.29
C PHE A 245 -28.02 -10.70 -7.79
N ALA A 246 -27.04 -11.27 -8.50
CA ALA A 246 -26.92 -11.12 -9.94
C ALA A 246 -28.14 -11.70 -10.69
N LEU A 247 -28.60 -12.89 -10.33
CA LEU A 247 -29.79 -13.52 -10.91
C LEU A 247 -31.06 -12.72 -10.59
N ILE A 248 -31.24 -12.25 -9.35
CA ILE A 248 -32.38 -11.43 -8.96
C ILE A 248 -32.44 -10.15 -9.80
N VAL A 249 -31.31 -9.46 -9.95
CA VAL A 249 -31.26 -8.20 -10.70
C VAL A 249 -31.46 -8.38 -12.19
N THR A 250 -30.91 -9.47 -12.77
CA THR A 250 -30.92 -9.67 -14.25
C THR A 250 -32.14 -10.47 -14.72
N ARG A 251 -32.53 -11.54 -14.03
CA ARG A 251 -33.51 -12.54 -14.50
C ARG A 251 -34.91 -12.41 -13.90
N THR A 252 -35.10 -11.61 -12.82
CA THR A 252 -36.45 -11.46 -12.24
C THR A 252 -37.13 -10.18 -12.74
N GLY A 253 -38.49 -10.15 -12.71
CA GLY A 253 -39.30 -8.98 -13.02
C GLY A 253 -39.49 -8.01 -11.84
N MET A 254 -38.67 -8.09 -10.78
CA MET A 254 -38.84 -7.36 -9.53
C MET A 254 -38.80 -5.83 -9.71
N ARG A 255 -39.75 -5.10 -9.13
CA ARG A 255 -39.80 -3.62 -9.18
C ARG A 255 -38.67 -2.95 -8.45
N ALA A 256 -38.04 -3.61 -7.44
CA ALA A 256 -37.01 -3.08 -6.59
C ALA A 256 -35.56 -3.34 -7.08
N LYS A 257 -35.35 -3.74 -8.35
CA LYS A 257 -34.02 -4.08 -8.90
C LYS A 257 -32.95 -3.00 -8.66
N ARG A 258 -33.33 -1.72 -8.86
CA ARG A 258 -32.39 -0.60 -8.65
C ARG A 258 -31.96 -0.50 -7.20
N LEU A 259 -32.91 -0.67 -6.29
CA LEU A 259 -32.62 -0.61 -4.84
C LEU A 259 -31.67 -1.74 -4.43
N ILE A 260 -31.94 -2.97 -4.88
CA ILE A 260 -31.08 -4.12 -4.59
C ILE A 260 -29.68 -3.92 -5.16
N ARG A 261 -29.56 -3.48 -6.42
CA ARG A 261 -28.27 -3.19 -7.06
C ARG A 261 -27.48 -2.14 -6.26
N THR A 262 -28.13 -1.04 -5.88
CA THR A 262 -27.48 0.04 -5.11
C THR A 262 -27.09 -0.43 -3.71
N ALA A 263 -28.01 -1.12 -3.01
CA ALA A 263 -27.76 -1.62 -1.66
C ALA A 263 -26.64 -2.68 -1.62
N SER A 264 -26.55 -3.54 -2.66
CA SER A 264 -25.49 -4.54 -2.77
C SER A 264 -24.11 -3.91 -2.96
N LEU A 265 -24.03 -2.70 -3.51
CA LEU A 265 -22.76 -2.01 -3.76
C LEU A 265 -22.33 -1.11 -2.58
N LEU A 266 -23.24 -0.82 -1.66
CA LEU A 266 -22.97 0.08 -0.53
C LEU A 266 -21.74 -0.34 0.30
N PRO A 267 -21.53 -1.64 0.62
CA PRO A 267 -20.36 -2.04 1.42
C PRO A 267 -19.01 -1.82 0.75
N ILE A 268 -18.94 -1.66 -0.58
CA ILE A 268 -17.67 -1.37 -1.28
C ILE A 268 -17.11 0.01 -0.87
N ILE A 269 -18.00 0.97 -0.62
CA ILE A 269 -17.62 2.36 -0.30
C ILE A 269 -17.16 2.46 1.16
N THR A 270 -17.62 1.54 2.01
CA THR A 270 -17.25 1.53 3.43
C THR A 270 -15.92 0.84 3.69
N PRO A 271 -15.00 1.46 4.45
CA PRO A 271 -13.77 0.79 4.86
C PRO A 271 -14.06 -0.51 5.62
N PRO A 272 -13.30 -1.60 5.39
CA PRO A 272 -13.57 -2.91 6.00
C PRO A 272 -13.66 -2.90 7.53
N PHE A 273 -12.88 -2.04 8.20
CA PHE A 273 -12.92 -1.93 9.67
C PHE A 273 -14.27 -1.37 10.18
N VAL A 274 -14.93 -0.51 9.40
CA VAL A 274 -16.25 0.05 9.76
C VAL A 274 -17.32 -1.05 9.75
N ILE A 275 -17.23 -1.99 8.80
CA ILE A 275 -18.11 -3.16 8.77
C ILE A 275 -17.91 -4.01 10.03
N GLY A 276 -16.65 -4.27 10.41
CA GLY A 276 -16.35 -4.99 11.65
C GLY A 276 -16.88 -4.27 12.90
N LEU A 277 -16.68 -2.97 12.99
CA LEU A 277 -17.20 -2.16 14.09
C LEU A 277 -18.74 -2.19 14.14
N ALA A 278 -19.40 -2.02 13.00
CA ALA A 278 -20.87 -2.09 12.92
C ALA A 278 -21.41 -3.46 13.38
N ILE A 279 -20.74 -4.55 13.00
CA ILE A 279 -21.12 -5.89 13.44
C ILE A 279 -20.96 -6.03 14.97
N ILE A 280 -19.90 -5.51 15.55
CA ILE A 280 -19.70 -5.53 17.01
C ILE A 280 -20.76 -4.69 17.72
N LEU A 281 -21.11 -3.52 17.20
CA LEU A 281 -22.13 -2.65 17.76
C LEU A 281 -23.54 -3.25 17.66
N LEU A 282 -23.83 -4.01 16.60
CA LEU A 282 -25.15 -4.63 16.40
C LEU A 282 -25.27 -5.99 17.11
N PHE A 283 -24.28 -6.85 16.96
CA PHE A 283 -24.32 -8.26 17.38
C PHE A 283 -23.40 -8.58 18.57
N GLY A 284 -22.60 -7.60 19.04
CA GLY A 284 -21.73 -7.78 20.20
C GLY A 284 -22.54 -8.03 21.48
N ARG A 285 -21.87 -8.39 22.57
CA ARG A 285 -22.50 -8.75 23.84
C ARG A 285 -23.50 -7.70 24.34
N SER A 286 -23.17 -6.42 24.25
CA SER A 286 -24.04 -5.29 24.58
C SER A 286 -24.65 -4.66 23.32
N GLY A 287 -24.70 -5.39 22.21
CA GLY A 287 -25.22 -4.90 20.94
C GLY A 287 -26.75 -4.94 20.87
N ALA A 288 -27.31 -4.17 19.94
CA ALA A 288 -28.76 -4.01 19.79
C ALA A 288 -29.49 -5.35 19.63
N VAL A 289 -28.89 -6.32 18.93
CA VAL A 289 -29.51 -7.65 18.72
C VAL A 289 -29.59 -8.46 20.02
N ASN A 290 -28.50 -8.53 20.78
CA ASN A 290 -28.51 -9.23 22.06
C ASN A 290 -29.49 -8.58 23.07
N THR A 291 -29.49 -7.24 23.12
CA THR A 291 -30.45 -6.50 23.97
C THR A 291 -31.91 -6.77 23.56
N PHE A 292 -32.20 -6.82 22.26
CA PHE A 292 -33.50 -7.17 21.75
C PHE A 292 -33.89 -8.63 22.09
N LEU A 293 -32.97 -9.58 21.94
CA LEU A 293 -33.20 -11.00 22.26
C LEU A 293 -33.44 -11.21 23.76
N GLU A 294 -32.74 -10.50 24.61
CA GLU A 294 -32.94 -10.50 26.05
C GLU A 294 -34.31 -9.95 26.41
N TRP A 295 -34.69 -8.79 25.85
CA TRP A 295 -35.98 -8.17 26.09
C TRP A 295 -37.18 -8.99 25.56
N ALA A 296 -37.08 -9.54 24.34
CA ALA A 296 -38.19 -10.21 23.67
C ALA A 296 -38.33 -11.69 24.04
N PHE A 297 -37.22 -12.38 24.30
CA PHE A 297 -37.17 -13.83 24.47
C PHE A 297 -36.50 -14.28 25.76
N ASN A 298 -36.06 -13.37 26.61
CA ASN A 298 -35.29 -13.63 27.84
C ASN A 298 -34.03 -14.52 27.64
N ILE A 299 -33.36 -14.31 26.48
CA ILE A 299 -32.11 -15.01 26.12
C ILE A 299 -30.94 -14.21 26.67
N GLU A 300 -30.07 -14.84 27.47
CA GLU A 300 -28.90 -14.19 28.04
C GLU A 300 -27.94 -13.72 26.92
N PRO A 301 -27.31 -12.52 27.06
CA PRO A 301 -26.36 -11.98 26.08
C PRO A 301 -25.14 -12.85 25.92
N THR A 302 -24.90 -13.36 24.73
CA THR A 302 -23.81 -14.26 24.39
C THR A 302 -22.71 -13.56 23.55
N ARG A 303 -21.56 -14.19 23.43
CA ARG A 303 -20.41 -13.69 22.63
C ARG A 303 -20.28 -14.42 21.29
N TRP A 304 -21.37 -14.89 20.71
CA TRP A 304 -21.38 -15.75 19.52
C TRP A 304 -20.75 -15.12 18.27
N ILE A 305 -20.80 -13.78 18.17
CA ILE A 305 -20.22 -13.06 17.01
C ILE A 305 -18.70 -12.88 17.09
N TYR A 306 -18.08 -13.13 18.26
CA TYR A 306 -16.62 -13.00 18.37
C TYR A 306 -15.90 -14.23 17.85
N GLY A 307 -14.68 -14.04 17.32
CA GLY A 307 -13.88 -15.11 16.75
C GLY A 307 -14.19 -15.37 15.28
N LEU A 308 -14.05 -16.65 14.86
CA LEU A 308 -14.17 -17.05 13.44
C LEU A 308 -15.56 -16.72 12.84
N THR A 309 -16.62 -16.84 13.63
CA THR A 309 -18.00 -16.53 13.17
C THR A 309 -18.13 -15.07 12.76
N GLY A 310 -17.64 -14.14 13.58
CA GLY A 310 -17.69 -12.72 13.27
C GLY A 310 -16.81 -12.34 12.09
N ILE A 311 -15.62 -12.95 11.98
CA ILE A 311 -14.73 -12.74 10.84
C ILE A 311 -15.39 -13.22 9.55
N TRP A 312 -15.98 -14.42 9.56
CA TRP A 312 -16.74 -14.94 8.42
C TRP A 312 -17.87 -14.02 7.99
N PHE A 313 -18.67 -13.56 8.97
CA PHE A 313 -19.81 -12.68 8.69
C PHE A 313 -19.34 -11.32 8.13
N ALA A 314 -18.31 -10.71 8.73
CA ALA A 314 -17.73 -9.46 8.27
C ALA A 314 -17.14 -9.57 6.85
N GLN A 315 -16.39 -10.62 6.58
CA GLN A 315 -15.81 -10.85 5.27
C GLN A 315 -16.87 -11.15 4.21
N THR A 316 -17.89 -11.94 4.56
CA THR A 316 -19.02 -12.19 3.66
C THR A 316 -19.71 -10.88 3.27
N MET A 317 -20.00 -10.00 4.23
CA MET A 317 -20.60 -8.69 3.94
C MET A 317 -19.70 -7.80 3.09
N ALA A 318 -18.39 -7.80 3.36
CA ALA A 318 -17.43 -6.96 2.65
C ALA A 318 -17.17 -7.42 1.20
N PHE A 319 -17.12 -8.74 0.96
CA PHE A 319 -16.72 -9.28 -0.35
C PHE A 319 -17.89 -9.67 -1.26
N THR A 320 -19.12 -9.82 -0.73
CA THR A 320 -20.31 -10.10 -1.56
C THR A 320 -20.52 -9.07 -2.68
N PRO A 321 -20.36 -7.75 -2.47
CA PRO A 321 -20.47 -6.77 -3.54
C PRO A 321 -19.51 -6.99 -4.69
N ILE A 322 -18.27 -7.40 -4.40
CA ILE A 322 -17.24 -7.67 -5.41
C ILE A 322 -17.64 -8.90 -6.24
N ALA A 323 -18.06 -9.99 -5.57
CA ALA A 323 -18.59 -11.18 -6.23
C ALA A 323 -19.81 -10.84 -7.10
N PHE A 324 -20.74 -10.01 -6.61
CA PHE A 324 -21.90 -9.54 -7.37
C PHE A 324 -21.48 -8.78 -8.63
N LEU A 325 -20.52 -7.84 -8.56
CA LEU A 325 -20.06 -7.07 -9.73
C LEU A 325 -19.42 -7.96 -10.80
N VAL A 326 -18.64 -8.95 -10.40
CA VAL A 326 -18.04 -9.91 -11.34
C VAL A 326 -19.12 -10.77 -11.97
N LEU A 327 -20.02 -11.34 -11.16
CA LEU A 327 -21.02 -12.30 -11.62
C LEU A 327 -22.15 -11.65 -12.42
N ILE A 328 -22.54 -10.41 -12.13
CA ILE A 328 -23.55 -9.73 -12.94
C ILE A 328 -23.10 -9.54 -14.38
N GLY A 329 -21.82 -9.21 -14.60
CA GLY A 329 -21.26 -9.11 -15.95
C GLY A 329 -21.28 -10.44 -16.72
N VAL A 330 -21.03 -11.56 -16.03
CA VAL A 330 -21.11 -12.90 -16.62
C VAL A 330 -22.56 -13.25 -16.95
N VAL A 331 -23.49 -13.04 -16.02
CA VAL A 331 -24.92 -13.36 -16.21
C VAL A 331 -25.56 -12.48 -17.28
N GLU A 332 -25.24 -11.20 -17.36
CA GLU A 332 -25.70 -10.28 -18.42
C GLU A 332 -25.14 -10.67 -19.81
N GLY A 333 -23.95 -11.29 -19.86
CA GLY A 333 -23.33 -11.80 -21.10
C GLY A 333 -24.03 -13.01 -21.70
N ILE A 334 -24.84 -13.76 -20.94
CA ILE A 334 -25.61 -14.87 -21.42
C ILE A 334 -26.88 -14.35 -22.08
N SER A 335 -27.02 -14.57 -23.40
CA SER A 335 -28.21 -14.12 -24.16
C SER A 335 -29.50 -14.79 -23.66
N PRO A 336 -30.56 -14.04 -23.36
CA PRO A 336 -31.86 -14.60 -22.99
C PRO A 336 -32.41 -15.56 -24.06
N SER A 337 -32.08 -15.36 -25.35
CA SER A 337 -32.51 -16.23 -26.45
C SER A 337 -31.97 -17.67 -26.32
N MET A 338 -30.82 -17.87 -25.65
CA MET A 338 -30.33 -19.22 -25.37
C MET A 338 -31.19 -19.97 -24.35
N GLU A 339 -31.65 -19.24 -23.33
CA GLU A 339 -32.56 -19.80 -22.31
C GLU A 339 -33.94 -20.11 -22.89
N GLU A 340 -34.46 -19.24 -23.75
CA GLU A 340 -35.71 -19.46 -24.49
C GLU A 340 -35.64 -20.65 -25.46
N ALA A 341 -34.49 -20.79 -26.15
CA ALA A 341 -34.25 -21.95 -27.03
C ALA A 341 -34.21 -23.28 -26.25
N ALA A 342 -33.54 -23.29 -25.09
CA ALA A 342 -33.50 -24.46 -24.21
C ALA A 342 -34.91 -24.84 -23.72
N GLN A 343 -35.73 -23.83 -23.32
CA GLN A 343 -37.12 -24.06 -22.91
C GLN A 343 -37.98 -24.61 -24.06
N THR A 344 -37.81 -24.09 -25.28
CA THR A 344 -38.57 -24.59 -26.47
C THR A 344 -38.17 -26.00 -26.85
N LEU A 345 -36.91 -26.38 -26.64
CA LEU A 345 -36.41 -27.74 -26.84
C LEU A 345 -36.78 -28.70 -25.69
N ARG A 346 -37.48 -28.22 -24.67
CA ARG A 346 -37.81 -28.96 -23.44
C ARG A 346 -36.60 -29.56 -22.74
N ALA A 347 -35.45 -28.90 -22.85
CA ALA A 347 -34.24 -29.31 -22.13
C ALA A 347 -34.48 -29.34 -20.62
N ASN A 348 -33.98 -30.37 -19.97
CA ASN A 348 -34.08 -30.51 -18.52
C ASN A 348 -33.07 -29.56 -17.83
N THR A 349 -33.31 -29.23 -16.59
CA THR A 349 -32.43 -28.33 -15.82
C THR A 349 -30.96 -28.75 -15.68
N TRP A 350 -30.66 -30.00 -16.11
CA TRP A 350 -29.31 -30.60 -16.10
C TRP A 350 -28.76 -30.92 -17.48
N GLU A 351 -29.50 -30.67 -18.52
CA GLU A 351 -29.07 -30.76 -19.92
C GLU A 351 -28.69 -29.36 -20.45
#